data_d005113823d7d029fa69a0f8d89f6e64
#
_entry.id   d005113823d7d029fa69a0f8d89f6e64
#
_cell.length_a   1.000
_cell.length_b   1.000
_cell.length_c   1.000
_cell.angle_alpha   90.00
_cell.angle_beta   90.00
_cell.angle_gamma   90.00
#
_symmetry.space_group_name_H-M   'P 1'
#
loop_
_entity.id
_entity.type
_entity.pdbx_description
1 polymer ?
#
loop_
_entity_poly.entity_id
_entity_poly.type
_entity_poly.pdbx_seq_one_letter_code
_entity_poly.pdbx_strand_id
1 'polypeptide(L)'
;VAISNTTTARSARRTAPNASVEEVPSVDKMTEMARQGQGDAFALSHDSFAGLLPKLPGARVLPGNFQQTGISVAVPKGRPVALRIASELVEVAKASGLVRRSLDAAGFPEAEVAPPA
;
A
#
# COMPACT_ATOMS: atom_id res chain seq x y z
N VAL A 1 -13.60 2.16 -7.52
CA VAL A 1 -13.87 0.89 -6.80
C VAL A 1 -12.77 0.64 -5.80
N ALA A 2 -13.09 0.21 -4.60
CA ALA A 2 -12.15 -0.11 -3.53
C ALA A 2 -12.56 -1.39 -2.79
N ILE A 3 -11.61 -2.01 -2.07
CA ILE A 3 -11.92 -3.21 -1.29
C ILE A 3 -12.55 -2.81 0.05
N SER A 4 -13.65 -3.47 0.39
CA SER A 4 -14.42 -3.23 1.60
C SER A 4 -13.58 -3.36 2.88
N ASN A 5 -13.89 -2.54 3.87
CA ASN A 5 -13.26 -2.54 5.19
C ASN A 5 -11.74 -2.24 5.20
N THR A 6 -11.23 -1.61 4.14
CA THR A 6 -9.82 -1.20 4.07
C THR A 6 -9.63 0.28 4.41
N THR A 7 -8.41 0.63 4.84
CA THR A 7 -8.01 2.04 4.99
C THR A 7 -8.03 2.77 3.65
N THR A 8 -7.73 2.06 2.57
CA THR A 8 -7.77 2.57 1.19
C THR A 8 -9.18 3.03 0.80
N ALA A 9 -10.22 2.23 1.08
CA ALA A 9 -11.61 2.62 0.80
C ALA A 9 -12.01 3.87 1.59
N ARG A 10 -11.66 3.93 2.88
CA ARG A 10 -11.94 5.11 3.72
C ARG A 10 -11.21 6.36 3.21
N SER A 11 -9.95 6.22 2.83
CA SER A 11 -9.17 7.34 2.28
C SER A 11 -9.70 7.80 0.94
N ALA A 12 -10.08 6.89 0.04
CA ALA A 12 -10.65 7.23 -1.26
C ALA A 12 -11.93 8.09 -1.09
N ARG A 13 -12.82 7.71 -0.18
CA ARG A 13 -14.02 8.53 0.12
C ARG A 13 -13.69 9.91 0.65
N ARG A 14 -12.66 10.01 1.49
CA ARG A 14 -12.25 11.29 2.08
C ARG A 14 -11.58 12.22 1.08
N THR A 15 -10.75 11.68 0.18
CA THR A 15 -9.96 12.47 -0.75
C THR A 15 -10.65 12.75 -2.07
N ALA A 16 -11.68 11.98 -2.40
CA ALA A 16 -12.49 12.15 -3.61
C ALA A 16 -13.97 12.32 -3.27
N PRO A 17 -14.37 13.42 -2.63
CA PRO A 17 -15.75 13.60 -2.13
C PRO A 17 -16.81 13.65 -3.23
N ASN A 18 -16.41 13.94 -4.46
CA ASN A 18 -17.30 14.00 -5.63
C ASN A 18 -17.37 12.66 -6.40
N ALA A 19 -16.62 11.64 -5.96
CA ALA A 19 -16.64 10.32 -6.57
C ALA A 19 -17.59 9.38 -5.81
N SER A 20 -18.30 8.53 -6.54
CA SER A 20 -19.02 7.42 -5.96
C SER A 20 -18.05 6.27 -5.73
N VAL A 21 -17.74 5.97 -4.46
CA VAL A 21 -16.81 4.88 -4.10
C VAL A 21 -17.61 3.61 -3.85
N GLU A 22 -17.60 2.71 -4.81
CA GLU A 22 -18.15 1.36 -4.68
C GLU A 22 -17.17 0.45 -3.98
N GLU A 23 -17.61 -0.31 -2.99
CA GLU A 23 -16.79 -1.26 -2.26
C GLU A 23 -17.13 -2.71 -2.64
N VAL A 24 -16.07 -3.48 -2.89
CA VAL A 24 -16.16 -4.90 -3.26
C VAL A 24 -15.40 -5.77 -2.26
N PRO A 25 -15.76 -7.04 -2.12
CA PRO A 25 -15.22 -7.90 -1.06
C PRO A 25 -13.77 -8.38 -1.31
N SER A 26 -13.29 -8.33 -2.55
CA SER A 26 -11.98 -8.91 -2.89
C SER A 26 -11.35 -8.29 -4.14
N VAL A 27 -10.03 -8.52 -4.28
CA VAL A 27 -9.28 -8.17 -5.50
C VAL A 27 -9.80 -8.92 -6.73
N ASP A 28 -10.23 -10.17 -6.56
CA ASP A 28 -10.77 -10.97 -7.68
C ASP A 28 -12.06 -10.35 -8.21
N LYS A 29 -12.97 -9.92 -7.32
CA LYS A 29 -14.19 -9.23 -7.73
C LYS A 29 -13.89 -7.90 -8.40
N MET A 30 -12.94 -7.14 -7.87
CA MET A 30 -12.46 -5.91 -8.48
C MET A 30 -11.90 -6.14 -9.89
N THR A 31 -11.11 -7.20 -10.07
CA THR A 31 -10.54 -7.59 -11.37
C THR A 31 -11.62 -7.97 -12.37
N GLU A 32 -12.64 -8.71 -11.93
CA GLU A 32 -13.78 -9.06 -12.76
C GLU A 32 -14.52 -7.80 -13.25
N MET A 33 -14.82 -6.86 -12.37
CA MET A 33 -15.47 -5.60 -12.71
C MET A 33 -14.62 -4.80 -13.73
N ALA A 34 -13.31 -4.72 -13.52
CA ALA A 34 -12.41 -4.04 -14.44
C ALA A 34 -12.42 -4.67 -15.85
N ARG A 35 -12.44 -5.99 -15.94
CA ARG A 35 -12.55 -6.71 -17.22
C ARG A 35 -13.87 -6.50 -17.93
N GLN A 36 -14.93 -6.27 -17.18
CA GLN A 36 -16.27 -5.97 -17.69
C GLN A 36 -16.46 -4.50 -18.02
N GLY A 37 -15.43 -3.66 -17.85
CA GLY A 37 -15.52 -2.22 -18.06
C GLY A 37 -16.39 -1.50 -17.02
N GLN A 38 -16.58 -2.10 -15.86
CA GLN A 38 -17.31 -1.51 -14.74
C GLN A 38 -16.36 -0.75 -13.82
N GLY A 39 -16.71 0.49 -13.49
CA GLY A 39 -15.87 1.38 -12.70
C GLY A 39 -14.80 2.12 -13.52
N ASP A 40 -14.65 3.40 -13.21
CA ASP A 40 -13.74 4.29 -13.93
C ASP A 40 -12.31 4.23 -13.39
N ALA A 41 -12.16 3.92 -12.09
CA ALA A 41 -10.87 3.84 -11.41
C ALA A 41 -10.93 2.83 -10.26
N PHE A 42 -9.76 2.27 -9.93
CA PHE A 42 -9.60 1.24 -8.91
C PHE A 42 -8.54 1.68 -7.90
N ALA A 43 -8.88 1.62 -6.61
CA ALA A 43 -8.02 2.04 -5.51
C ALA A 43 -7.46 0.84 -4.77
N LEU A 44 -6.15 0.67 -4.85
CA LEU A 44 -5.37 -0.40 -4.20
C LEU A 44 -4.04 0.16 -3.69
N SER A 45 -3.33 -0.62 -2.89
CA SER A 45 -1.94 -0.36 -2.58
C SER A 45 -1.03 -0.59 -3.81
N HIS A 46 0.08 0.13 -3.87
CA HIS A 46 1.01 0.08 -5.00
C HIS A 46 1.53 -1.34 -5.29
N ASP A 47 1.84 -2.09 -4.24
CA ASP A 47 2.29 -3.48 -4.32
C ASP A 47 1.24 -4.42 -4.94
N SER A 48 -0.04 -4.17 -4.66
CA SER A 48 -1.14 -4.96 -5.24
C SER A 48 -1.27 -4.75 -6.75
N PHE A 49 -0.96 -3.57 -7.27
CA PHE A 49 -1.00 -3.30 -8.70
C PHE A 49 0.03 -4.09 -9.49
N ALA A 50 1.21 -4.37 -8.95
CA ALA A 50 2.25 -5.14 -9.63
C ALA A 50 1.74 -6.52 -10.08
N GLY A 51 0.92 -7.18 -9.25
CA GLY A 51 0.30 -8.47 -9.58
C GLY A 51 -0.96 -8.38 -10.44
N LEU A 52 -1.58 -7.19 -10.49
CA LEU A 52 -2.88 -6.99 -11.14
C LEU A 52 -2.75 -6.48 -12.59
N LEU A 53 -1.82 -5.57 -12.85
CA LEU A 53 -1.65 -4.94 -14.17
C LEU A 53 -1.49 -5.92 -15.32
N PRO A 54 -0.71 -7.03 -15.20
CA PRO A 54 -0.60 -8.02 -16.27
C PRO A 54 -1.94 -8.68 -16.65
N LYS A 55 -2.91 -8.66 -15.72
CA LYS A 55 -4.25 -9.24 -15.93
C LYS A 55 -5.26 -8.27 -16.52
N LEU A 56 -4.89 -7.00 -16.62
CA LEU A 56 -5.76 -5.91 -17.08
C LEU A 56 -5.07 -5.10 -18.21
N PRO A 57 -5.02 -5.63 -19.43
CA PRO A 57 -4.44 -4.93 -20.58
C PRO A 57 -5.08 -3.55 -20.77
N GLY A 58 -4.25 -2.52 -20.95
CA GLY A 58 -4.70 -1.14 -21.09
C GLY A 58 -4.90 -0.38 -19.77
N ALA A 59 -4.85 -1.05 -18.63
CA ALA A 59 -4.84 -0.38 -17.32
C ALA A 59 -3.48 0.24 -17.03
N ARG A 60 -3.48 1.35 -16.31
CA ARG A 60 -2.27 2.05 -15.85
C ARG A 60 -2.42 2.55 -14.43
N VAL A 61 -1.34 2.61 -13.70
CA VAL A 61 -1.31 3.29 -12.40
C VAL A 61 -1.17 4.80 -12.64
N LEU A 62 -2.02 5.58 -11.99
CA LEU A 62 -1.92 7.04 -12.06
C LEU A 62 -0.72 7.52 -11.21
N PRO A 63 -0.05 8.60 -11.62
CA PRO A 63 1.03 9.18 -10.83
C PRO A 63 0.51 9.75 -9.51
N GLY A 64 1.36 9.70 -8.49
CA GLY A 64 1.04 10.16 -7.14
C GLY A 64 0.26 9.11 -6.32
N ASN A 65 -0.08 9.50 -5.11
CA ASN A 65 -0.88 8.69 -4.20
C ASN A 65 -1.84 9.57 -3.42
N PHE A 66 -2.96 9.02 -3.00
CA PHE A 66 -3.94 9.70 -2.13
C PHE A 66 -3.83 9.25 -0.67
N GLN A 67 -2.99 8.26 -0.40
CA GLN A 67 -2.70 7.74 0.93
C GLN A 67 -1.28 7.18 0.97
N GLN A 68 -0.59 7.48 2.05
CA GLN A 68 0.70 6.86 2.38
C GLN A 68 0.54 6.07 3.69
N THR A 69 1.02 4.84 3.71
CA THR A 69 0.93 3.96 4.88
C THR A 69 2.33 3.54 5.31
N GLY A 70 2.69 3.85 6.55
CA GLY A 70 3.93 3.37 7.16
C GLY A 70 3.79 1.92 7.61
N ILE A 71 4.82 1.13 7.36
CA ILE A 71 4.96 -0.23 7.91
C ILE A 71 5.92 -0.15 9.10
N SER A 72 5.53 -0.75 10.21
CA SER A 72 6.27 -0.65 11.47
C SER A 72 6.41 -2.03 12.13
N VAL A 73 7.41 -2.15 12.98
CA VAL A 73 7.56 -3.30 13.89
C VAL A 73 6.80 -3.01 15.16
N ALA A 74 5.96 -3.95 15.59
CA ALA A 74 5.21 -3.84 16.84
C ALA A 74 5.79 -4.77 17.92
N VAL A 75 5.81 -4.30 19.15
CA VAL A 75 6.15 -5.09 20.33
C VAL A 75 5.01 -5.05 21.34
N PRO A 76 4.83 -6.09 22.18
CA PRO A 76 3.80 -6.09 23.21
C PRO A 76 3.97 -4.92 24.19
N LYS A 77 2.86 -4.38 24.69
CA LYS A 77 2.87 -3.35 25.75
C LYS A 77 3.64 -3.83 26.98
N GLY A 78 4.28 -2.90 27.70
CA GLY A 78 5.05 -3.21 28.90
C GLY A 78 6.41 -3.86 28.66
N ARG A 79 6.94 -3.80 27.43
CA ARG A 79 8.25 -4.32 27.07
C ARG A 79 9.20 -3.22 26.59
N PRO A 80 9.63 -2.28 27.46
CA PRO A 80 10.41 -1.11 27.05
C PRO A 80 11.77 -1.47 26.47
N VAL A 81 12.41 -2.54 26.94
CA VAL A 81 13.69 -3.02 26.38
C VAL A 81 13.50 -3.55 24.98
N ALA A 82 12.46 -4.34 24.74
CA ALA A 82 12.15 -4.85 23.41
C ALA A 82 11.82 -3.71 22.43
N LEU A 83 11.07 -2.71 22.88
CA LEU A 83 10.77 -1.53 22.07
C LEU A 83 12.04 -0.76 21.67
N ARG A 84 12.95 -0.53 22.63
CA ARG A 84 14.23 0.14 22.35
C ARG A 84 15.06 -0.65 21.34
N ILE A 85 15.23 -1.95 21.53
CA ILE A 85 16.00 -2.80 20.63
C ILE A 85 15.38 -2.81 19.22
N ALA A 86 14.06 -2.96 19.11
CA ALA A 86 13.37 -2.96 17.82
C ALA A 86 13.52 -1.61 17.11
N SER A 87 13.40 -0.49 17.83
CA SER A 87 13.58 0.85 17.28
C SER A 87 15.02 1.06 16.77
N GLU A 88 16.03 0.71 17.55
CA GLU A 88 17.44 0.80 17.17
C GLU A 88 17.75 -0.06 15.92
N LEU A 89 17.21 -1.29 15.88
CA LEU A 89 17.37 -2.18 14.73
C LEU A 89 16.78 -1.58 13.45
N VAL A 90 15.59 -1.01 13.53
CA VAL A 90 14.92 -0.37 12.38
C VAL A 90 15.73 0.83 11.90
N GLU A 91 16.22 1.70 12.81
CA GLU A 91 17.03 2.86 12.43
C GLU A 91 18.36 2.43 11.78
N VAL A 92 19.05 1.42 12.33
CA VAL A 92 20.27 0.87 11.73
C VAL A 92 19.99 0.26 10.35
N ALA A 93 18.89 -0.46 10.18
CA ALA A 93 18.51 -1.04 8.91
C ALA A 93 18.21 0.03 7.84
N LYS A 94 17.58 1.14 8.22
CA LYS A 94 17.35 2.29 7.34
C LYS A 94 18.69 2.96 6.98
N ALA A 95 19.50 3.30 7.97
CA ALA A 95 20.75 4.04 7.78
C ALA A 95 21.81 3.24 6.97
N SER A 96 21.87 1.93 7.14
CA SER A 96 22.79 1.05 6.40
C SER A 96 22.37 0.77 4.95
N GLY A 97 21.19 1.25 4.53
CA GLY A 97 20.62 0.95 3.23
C GLY A 97 20.03 -0.46 3.09
N LEU A 98 19.95 -1.23 4.19
CA LEU A 98 19.39 -2.58 4.16
C LEU A 98 17.93 -2.57 3.70
N VAL A 99 17.11 -1.65 4.23
CA VAL A 99 15.71 -1.51 3.85
C VAL A 99 15.59 -1.22 2.36
N ARG A 100 16.40 -0.28 1.82
CA ARG A 100 16.38 0.05 0.38
C ARG A 100 16.72 -1.17 -0.48
N ARG A 101 17.81 -1.86 -0.17
CA ARG A 101 18.20 -3.06 -0.92
C ARG A 101 17.16 -4.17 -0.85
N SER A 102 16.48 -4.33 0.29
CA SER A 102 15.43 -5.33 0.46
C SER A 102 14.19 -4.99 -0.37
N LEU A 103 13.80 -3.72 -0.42
CA LEU A 103 12.70 -3.27 -1.28
C LEU A 103 13.01 -3.47 -2.76
N ASP A 104 14.22 -3.12 -3.19
CA ASP A 104 14.66 -3.32 -4.57
C ASP A 104 14.65 -4.82 -4.95
N ALA A 105 15.19 -5.68 -4.08
CA ALA A 105 15.21 -7.11 -4.28
C ALA A 105 13.81 -7.75 -4.30
N ALA A 106 12.87 -7.16 -3.56
CA ALA A 106 11.48 -7.61 -3.53
C ALA A 106 10.64 -7.08 -4.73
N GLY A 107 11.22 -6.24 -5.59
CA GLY A 107 10.53 -5.69 -6.75
C GLY A 107 9.75 -4.39 -6.46
N PHE A 108 10.11 -3.65 -5.41
CA PHE A 108 9.50 -2.37 -5.03
C PHE A 108 10.49 -1.19 -5.08
N PRO A 109 11.13 -0.90 -6.23
CA PRO A 109 12.12 0.16 -6.33
C PRO A 109 11.52 1.56 -6.06
N GLU A 110 10.23 1.75 -6.33
CA GLU A 110 9.52 3.01 -6.12
C GLU A 110 9.04 3.22 -4.68
N ALA A 111 9.13 2.19 -3.81
CA ALA A 111 8.73 2.33 -2.42
C ALA A 111 9.75 3.18 -1.64
N GLU A 112 9.25 4.15 -0.91
CA GLU A 112 10.08 5.03 -0.09
C GLU A 112 10.51 4.36 1.20
N VAL A 113 11.76 4.60 1.60
CA VAL A 113 12.24 4.26 2.95
C VAL A 113 11.78 5.36 3.89
N ALA A 114 11.14 4.97 5.00
CA ALA A 114 10.69 5.93 5.99
C ALA A 114 11.87 6.77 6.53
N PRO A 115 11.67 8.08 6.79
CA PRO A 115 12.72 8.93 7.34
C PRO A 115 13.15 8.44 8.73
N PRO A 116 14.31 8.89 9.23
CA PRO A 116 14.72 8.67 10.62
C PRO A 116 13.63 9.11 11.60
N ALA A 117 13.51 8.41 12.70
CA ALA A 117 12.55 8.74 13.77
C ALA A 117 13.00 9.97 14.56
#